data_650a5ed13dee10a55fb08f56c3205084
#
_entry.id   650a5ed13dee10a55fb08f56c3205084
#
_cell.length_a   1.000
_cell.length_b   1.000
_cell.length_c   1.000
_cell.angle_alpha   90.00
_cell.angle_beta   90.00
_cell.angle_gamma   90.00
#
_symmetry.space_group_name_H-M   'P 1'
#
loop_
_entity.id
_entity.type
_entity.pdbx_description
1 polymer ?
#
loop_
_entity_poly.entity_id
_entity_poly.type
_entity_poly.pdbx_seq_one_letter_code
_entity_poly.pdbx_strand_id
1 'polypeptide(L)'
;VPNPSYPVHPYGFVIADADVRHVPLAPGVDFFAELEKAIATSWPKPKVLVLNFPGNPTTQCVDLEFFEKVIAIAKENDIWVVQDLAYADIVFDGYKAPSILQVEGAKDVAVEFFTLSKSYNMPGWRIGFCVGNPTLVGALARMKSYLDYGMFTPVQVAAIAALEGDQSGVAENREMYRKRRDVL
;
A
#
# COMPACT_ATOMS: atom_id res chain seq x y z
N VAL A 1 -2.99 -3.69 11.61
CA VAL A 1 -2.36 -4.30 10.41
C VAL A 1 -3.07 -5.61 10.09
N PRO A 2 -3.52 -5.86 8.84
CA PRO A 2 -4.05 -7.17 8.42
C PRO A 2 -3.05 -8.31 8.69
N ASN A 3 -3.54 -9.49 8.98
CA ASN A 3 -2.72 -10.68 9.21
C ASN A 3 -3.32 -11.89 8.47
N PRO A 4 -2.57 -12.55 7.58
CA PRO A 4 -1.14 -12.34 7.26
C PRO A 4 -0.88 -11.06 6.45
N SER A 5 0.34 -10.53 6.56
CA SER A 5 0.79 -9.33 5.83
C SER A 5 2.29 -9.39 5.50
N TYR A 6 2.73 -8.50 4.62
CA TYR A 6 4.15 -8.36 4.33
C TYR A 6 4.89 -7.87 5.58
N PRO A 7 6.05 -8.46 5.94
CA PRO A 7 6.70 -8.23 7.23
C PRO A 7 7.01 -6.77 7.58
N VAL A 8 7.27 -5.94 6.58
CA VAL A 8 7.55 -4.50 6.81
C VAL A 8 6.35 -3.79 7.46
N HIS A 9 5.12 -4.22 7.17
CA HIS A 9 3.92 -3.58 7.71
C HIS A 9 3.83 -3.66 9.24
N PRO A 10 3.91 -4.83 9.90
CA PRO A 10 3.94 -4.86 11.36
C PRO A 10 5.30 -4.45 11.94
N TYR A 11 6.40 -4.96 11.39
CA TYR A 11 7.71 -4.75 12.00
C TYR A 11 8.23 -3.31 11.90
N GLY A 12 7.83 -2.55 10.89
CA GLY A 12 8.14 -1.12 10.83
C GLY A 12 7.60 -0.36 12.04
N PHE A 13 6.40 -0.71 12.50
CA PHE A 13 5.80 -0.12 13.69
C PHE A 13 6.42 -0.64 14.98
N VAL A 14 6.74 -1.95 15.05
CA VAL A 14 7.46 -2.53 16.20
C VAL A 14 8.82 -1.87 16.40
N ILE A 15 9.58 -1.61 15.32
CA ILE A 15 10.86 -0.90 15.38
C ILE A 15 10.68 0.55 15.87
N ALA A 16 9.53 1.17 15.54
CA ALA A 16 9.19 2.50 16.02
C ALA A 16 8.57 2.51 17.44
N ASP A 17 8.66 1.40 18.17
CA ASP A 17 8.11 1.23 19.53
C ASP A 17 6.59 1.44 19.62
N ALA A 18 5.88 1.08 18.55
CA ALA A 18 4.43 1.15 18.51
C ALA A 18 3.78 -0.23 18.73
N ASP A 19 2.67 -0.24 19.44
CA ASP A 19 1.84 -1.42 19.59
C ASP A 19 1.14 -1.79 18.29
N VAL A 20 1.29 -3.04 17.86
CA VAL A 20 0.62 -3.56 16.67
C VAL A 20 -0.60 -4.40 17.06
N ARG A 21 -1.74 -4.08 16.47
CA ARG A 21 -2.96 -4.90 16.54
C ARG A 21 -3.20 -5.55 15.20
N HIS A 22 -3.36 -6.86 15.21
CA HIS A 22 -3.63 -7.63 14.00
C HIS A 22 -5.13 -7.75 13.75
N VAL A 23 -5.52 -7.55 12.48
CA VAL A 23 -6.88 -7.79 12.00
C VAL A 23 -6.83 -9.03 11.11
N PRO A 24 -7.54 -10.10 11.44
CA PRO A 24 -7.52 -11.32 10.63
C PRO A 24 -7.95 -11.07 9.18
N LEU A 25 -7.15 -11.58 8.24
CA LEU A 25 -7.40 -11.49 6.81
C LEU A 25 -7.37 -12.92 6.22
N ALA A 26 -8.39 -13.70 6.54
CA ALA A 26 -8.50 -15.09 6.14
C ALA A 26 -9.82 -15.35 5.40
N PRO A 27 -9.89 -16.40 4.55
CA PRO A 27 -11.14 -16.78 3.91
C PRO A 27 -12.27 -17.02 4.93
N GLY A 28 -13.44 -16.45 4.68
CA GLY A 28 -14.62 -16.59 5.55
C GLY A 28 -14.63 -15.67 6.78
N VAL A 29 -13.63 -14.82 6.96
CA VAL A 29 -13.60 -13.81 8.01
C VAL A 29 -14.15 -12.50 7.45
N ASP A 30 -15.07 -11.87 8.17
CA ASP A 30 -15.50 -10.50 7.88
C ASP A 30 -14.43 -9.51 8.36
N PHE A 31 -13.65 -9.00 7.41
CA PHE A 31 -12.56 -8.06 7.70
C PHE A 31 -13.05 -6.81 8.42
N PHE A 32 -14.19 -6.26 8.03
CA PHE A 32 -14.69 -5.02 8.62
C PHE A 32 -15.17 -5.23 10.05
N ALA A 33 -15.88 -6.32 10.31
CA ALA A 33 -16.28 -6.67 11.68
C ALA A 33 -15.07 -6.85 12.61
N GLU A 34 -14.01 -7.51 12.14
CA GLU A 34 -12.78 -7.67 12.94
C GLU A 34 -11.99 -6.36 13.05
N LEU A 35 -12.01 -5.47 12.04
CA LEU A 35 -11.39 -4.14 12.11
C LEU A 35 -12.10 -3.27 13.17
N GLU A 36 -13.41 -3.18 13.11
CA GLU A 36 -14.21 -2.42 14.08
C GLU A 36 -14.01 -2.93 15.51
N LYS A 37 -14.01 -4.25 15.69
CA LYS A 37 -13.71 -4.90 16.97
C LYS A 37 -12.29 -4.55 17.45
N ALA A 38 -11.28 -4.60 16.58
CA ALA A 38 -9.92 -4.21 16.92
C ALA A 38 -9.83 -2.73 17.35
N ILE A 39 -10.55 -1.84 16.68
CA ILE A 39 -10.63 -0.42 17.04
C ILE A 39 -11.32 -0.25 18.42
N ALA A 40 -12.45 -0.91 18.62
CA ALA A 40 -13.25 -0.78 19.83
C ALA A 40 -12.55 -1.36 21.08
N THR A 41 -11.77 -2.42 20.92
CA THR A 41 -11.13 -3.14 22.06
C THR A 41 -9.68 -2.74 22.31
N SER A 42 -9.08 -1.89 21.47
CA SER A 42 -7.68 -1.47 21.66
C SER A 42 -7.56 -0.27 22.59
N TRP A 43 -6.56 -0.33 23.47
CA TRP A 43 -6.13 0.79 24.29
C TRP A 43 -4.59 0.87 24.28
N PRO A 44 -3.98 2.04 24.01
CA PRO A 44 -4.63 3.25 23.47
C PRO A 44 -5.30 3.00 22.11
N LYS A 45 -6.19 3.89 21.69
CA LYS A 45 -6.86 3.78 20.38
C LYS A 45 -5.86 3.73 19.22
N PRO A 46 -6.10 2.90 18.19
CA PRO A 46 -5.27 2.86 17.01
C PRO A 46 -5.16 4.22 16.33
N LYS A 47 -3.99 4.52 15.79
CA LYS A 47 -3.72 5.77 15.05
C LYS A 47 -3.46 5.56 13.58
N VAL A 48 -3.06 4.36 13.19
CA VAL A 48 -2.71 4.04 11.80
C VAL A 48 -3.28 2.68 11.42
N LEU A 49 -3.95 2.62 10.29
CA LEU A 49 -4.32 1.38 9.59
C LEU A 49 -3.40 1.22 8.39
N VAL A 50 -2.70 0.09 8.31
CA VAL A 50 -1.88 -0.25 7.14
C VAL A 50 -2.60 -1.29 6.32
N LEU A 51 -2.70 -1.08 5.02
CA LEU A 51 -3.31 -1.99 4.06
C LEU A 51 -2.32 -2.31 2.93
N ASN A 52 -2.50 -3.45 2.30
CA ASN A 52 -1.78 -3.84 1.11
C ASN A 52 -2.70 -4.65 0.19
N PHE A 53 -3.24 -3.99 -0.82
CA PHE A 53 -4.09 -4.61 -1.84
C PHE A 53 -3.73 -4.08 -3.24
N PRO A 54 -3.40 -4.97 -4.18
CA PRO A 54 -3.27 -6.44 -4.07
C PRO A 54 -2.23 -6.88 -3.06
N GLY A 55 -2.53 -7.93 -2.29
CA GLY A 55 -1.84 -8.28 -1.06
C GLY A 55 -0.64 -9.23 -1.21
N ASN A 56 0.37 -9.03 -0.40
CA ASN A 56 1.43 -10.00 -0.15
C ASN A 56 1.34 -10.44 1.34
N PRO A 57 1.17 -11.73 1.66
CA PRO A 57 1.28 -12.91 0.79
C PRO A 57 -0.06 -13.42 0.24
N THR A 58 -1.21 -12.83 0.59
CA THR A 58 -2.53 -13.42 0.38
C THR A 58 -3.02 -13.36 -1.06
N THR A 59 -2.40 -12.54 -1.91
CA THR A 59 -2.85 -12.23 -3.27
C THR A 59 -4.26 -11.65 -3.38
N GLN A 60 -4.87 -11.31 -2.25
CA GLN A 60 -6.22 -10.75 -2.21
C GLN A 60 -6.27 -9.41 -2.94
N CYS A 61 -7.34 -9.23 -3.67
CA CYS A 61 -7.69 -8.02 -4.37
C CYS A 61 -8.99 -7.46 -3.79
N VAL A 62 -9.17 -6.15 -3.87
CA VAL A 62 -10.37 -5.46 -3.39
C VAL A 62 -10.89 -4.51 -4.47
N ASP A 63 -12.14 -4.13 -4.37
CA ASP A 63 -12.75 -3.11 -5.21
C ASP A 63 -12.68 -1.71 -4.56
N LEU A 64 -13.22 -0.71 -5.26
CA LEU A 64 -13.25 0.65 -4.75
C LEU A 64 -14.17 0.79 -3.54
N GLU A 65 -15.29 0.04 -3.50
CA GLU A 65 -16.25 0.05 -2.38
C GLU A 65 -15.57 -0.37 -1.06
N PHE A 66 -14.62 -1.31 -1.12
CA PHE A 66 -13.82 -1.67 0.05
C PHE A 66 -13.07 -0.46 0.61
N PHE A 67 -12.43 0.32 -0.26
CA PHE A 67 -11.72 1.53 0.17
C PHE A 67 -12.66 2.64 0.63
N GLU A 68 -13.85 2.77 0.07
CA GLU A 68 -14.87 3.71 0.56
C GLU A 68 -15.24 3.42 2.02
N LYS A 69 -15.46 2.14 2.36
CA LYS A 69 -15.72 1.71 3.74
C LYS A 69 -14.53 1.98 4.66
N VAL A 70 -13.32 1.69 4.19
CA VAL A 70 -12.08 1.97 4.96
C VAL A 70 -11.96 3.46 5.28
N ILE A 71 -12.16 4.33 4.29
CA ILE A 71 -12.04 5.78 4.48
C ILE A 71 -13.10 6.31 5.44
N ALA A 72 -14.34 5.79 5.36
CA ALA A 72 -15.40 6.15 6.28
C ALA A 72 -15.03 5.79 7.73
N ILE A 73 -14.62 4.55 7.99
CA ILE A 73 -14.17 4.09 9.32
C ILE A 73 -12.97 4.90 9.82
N ALA A 74 -12.00 5.20 8.94
CA ALA A 74 -10.80 5.95 9.29
C ALA A 74 -11.14 7.37 9.74
N LYS A 75 -12.03 8.07 9.02
CA LYS A 75 -12.50 9.42 9.38
C LYS A 75 -13.27 9.43 10.69
N GLU A 76 -14.16 8.46 10.90
CA GLU A 76 -14.97 8.36 12.11
C GLU A 76 -14.11 8.14 13.37
N ASN A 77 -12.97 7.47 13.24
CA ASN A 77 -12.13 7.05 14.36
C ASN A 77 -10.79 7.82 14.48
N ASP A 78 -10.54 8.86 13.69
CA ASP A 78 -9.28 9.62 13.64
C ASP A 78 -8.07 8.73 13.36
N ILE A 79 -8.20 7.83 12.39
CA ILE A 79 -7.16 6.88 11.98
C ILE A 79 -6.56 7.30 10.64
N TRP A 80 -5.23 7.39 10.57
CA TRP A 80 -4.52 7.51 9.30
C TRP A 80 -4.49 6.18 8.56
N VAL A 81 -4.59 6.23 7.24
CA VAL A 81 -4.51 5.04 6.39
C VAL A 81 -3.25 5.08 5.53
N VAL A 82 -2.53 3.97 5.55
CA VAL A 82 -1.37 3.73 4.67
C VAL A 82 -1.73 2.55 3.76
N GLN A 83 -1.85 2.81 2.46
CA GLN A 83 -2.05 1.76 1.45
C GLN A 83 -0.73 1.48 0.74
N ASP A 84 -0.26 0.24 0.80
CA ASP A 84 0.85 -0.26 0.00
C ASP A 84 0.30 -0.85 -1.32
N LEU A 85 0.46 -0.11 -2.42
CA LEU A 85 0.00 -0.47 -3.75
C LEU A 85 1.15 -1.03 -4.62
N ALA A 86 2.03 -1.83 -4.02
CA ALA A 86 3.21 -2.36 -4.72
C ALA A 86 2.89 -3.22 -5.94
N TYR A 87 1.71 -3.84 -5.99
CA TYR A 87 1.31 -4.77 -7.05
C TYR A 87 0.21 -4.22 -7.97
N ALA A 88 0.09 -2.90 -8.10
CA ALA A 88 -0.94 -2.24 -8.90
C ALA A 88 -1.10 -2.82 -10.31
N ASP A 89 0.02 -3.10 -10.98
CA ASP A 89 0.06 -3.52 -12.39
C ASP A 89 0.29 -5.02 -12.58
N ILE A 90 0.61 -5.77 -11.50
CA ILE A 90 0.77 -7.22 -11.55
C ILE A 90 -0.54 -7.88 -11.14
N VAL A 91 -1.55 -7.61 -11.94
CA VAL A 91 -2.92 -8.09 -11.80
C VAL A 91 -3.40 -8.67 -13.12
N PHE A 92 -4.37 -9.59 -13.09
CA PHE A 92 -4.71 -10.46 -14.21
C PHE A 92 -6.21 -10.49 -14.46
N ASP A 93 -6.62 -11.12 -15.58
CA ASP A 93 -8.00 -11.47 -15.90
C ASP A 93 -8.96 -10.27 -15.95
N GLY A 94 -8.45 -9.12 -16.41
CA GLY A 94 -9.23 -7.88 -16.56
C GLY A 94 -9.43 -7.08 -15.28
N TYR A 95 -8.98 -7.58 -14.12
CA TYR A 95 -9.01 -6.81 -12.90
C TYR A 95 -8.04 -5.61 -12.99
N LYS A 96 -8.44 -4.49 -12.42
CA LYS A 96 -7.62 -3.30 -12.24
C LYS A 96 -7.62 -2.95 -10.76
N ALA A 97 -6.44 -2.90 -10.16
CA ALA A 97 -6.31 -2.50 -8.77
C ALA A 97 -6.72 -1.03 -8.59
N PRO A 98 -7.73 -0.74 -7.77
CA PRO A 98 -8.08 0.64 -7.48
C PRO A 98 -7.01 1.29 -6.59
N SER A 99 -6.76 2.57 -6.80
CA SER A 99 -6.06 3.41 -5.84
C SER A 99 -7.03 3.85 -4.75
N ILE A 100 -6.61 3.81 -3.49
CA ILE A 100 -7.41 4.34 -2.38
C ILE A 100 -7.69 5.84 -2.57
N LEU A 101 -6.82 6.55 -3.29
CA LEU A 101 -6.95 7.98 -3.54
C LEU A 101 -8.04 8.33 -4.59
N GLN A 102 -8.68 7.32 -5.20
CA GLN A 102 -9.87 7.52 -6.04
C GLN A 102 -11.13 7.76 -5.18
N VAL A 103 -11.10 7.38 -3.90
CA VAL A 103 -12.20 7.62 -2.97
C VAL A 103 -12.27 9.10 -2.60
N GLU A 104 -13.48 9.67 -2.64
CA GLU A 104 -13.70 11.06 -2.25
C GLU A 104 -13.28 11.29 -0.78
N GLY A 105 -12.47 12.32 -0.56
CA GLY A 105 -11.94 12.65 0.77
C GLY A 105 -10.88 11.69 1.31
N ALA A 106 -10.38 10.73 0.53
CA ALA A 106 -9.28 9.86 0.97
C ALA A 106 -8.01 10.65 1.28
N LYS A 107 -7.73 11.73 0.55
CA LYS A 107 -6.56 12.60 0.78
C LYS A 107 -6.61 13.33 2.12
N ASP A 108 -7.74 13.34 2.82
CA ASP A 108 -7.82 13.92 4.17
C ASP A 108 -7.13 13.02 5.21
N VAL A 109 -7.11 11.70 4.99
CA VAL A 109 -6.68 10.71 6.00
C VAL A 109 -5.72 9.65 5.47
N ALA A 110 -5.44 9.58 4.17
CA ALA A 110 -4.68 8.48 3.58
C ALA A 110 -3.47 8.92 2.77
N VAL A 111 -2.49 8.01 2.74
CA VAL A 111 -1.38 7.99 1.78
C VAL A 111 -1.32 6.63 1.09
N GLU A 112 -0.78 6.66 -0.12
CA GLU A 112 -0.54 5.46 -0.92
C GLU A 112 0.92 5.40 -1.33
N PHE A 113 1.53 4.23 -1.16
CA PHE A 113 2.88 3.93 -1.59
C PHE A 113 2.86 3.13 -2.88
N PHE A 114 3.66 3.55 -3.84
CA PHE A 114 3.91 2.83 -5.08
C PHE A 114 5.39 2.53 -5.25
N THR A 115 5.72 1.43 -5.89
CA THR A 115 7.10 1.05 -6.19
C THR A 115 7.29 0.68 -7.65
N LEU A 116 8.42 1.07 -8.24
CA LEU A 116 8.81 0.64 -9.57
C LEU A 116 9.41 -0.77 -9.57
N SER A 117 9.66 -1.34 -8.40
CA SER A 117 10.28 -2.66 -8.26
C SER A 117 9.50 -3.78 -8.94
N LYS A 118 8.15 -3.70 -8.94
CA LYS A 118 7.26 -4.74 -9.46
C LYS A 118 6.80 -4.43 -10.88
N SER A 119 6.07 -3.33 -11.05
CA SER A 119 5.50 -2.92 -12.34
C SER A 119 6.56 -2.75 -13.44
N TYR A 120 7.65 -2.09 -13.11
CA TYR A 120 8.74 -1.76 -14.05
C TYR A 120 9.93 -2.73 -14.00
N ASN A 121 9.82 -3.81 -13.22
CA ASN A 121 10.92 -4.78 -13.02
C ASN A 121 12.24 -4.11 -12.60
N MET A 122 12.15 -3.13 -11.70
CA MET A 122 13.27 -2.32 -11.20
C MET A 122 13.57 -2.57 -9.70
N PRO A 123 13.64 -3.83 -9.22
CA PRO A 123 13.81 -4.07 -7.78
C PRO A 123 15.17 -3.61 -7.24
N GLY A 124 16.22 -3.68 -8.05
CA GLY A 124 17.58 -3.26 -7.68
C GLY A 124 17.76 -1.75 -7.62
N TRP A 125 16.89 -0.97 -8.25
CA TRP A 125 16.97 0.49 -8.30
C TRP A 125 16.52 1.16 -6.99
N ARG A 126 15.81 0.43 -6.13
CA ARG A 126 15.34 0.90 -4.82
C ARG A 126 14.56 2.20 -4.88
N ILE A 127 13.58 2.30 -5.80
CA ILE A 127 12.78 3.50 -6.00
C ILE A 127 11.29 3.23 -5.91
N GLY A 128 10.59 4.17 -5.28
CA GLY A 128 9.16 4.26 -5.15
C GLY A 128 8.77 5.67 -4.72
N PHE A 129 7.49 5.91 -4.56
CA PHE A 129 6.98 7.21 -4.11
C PHE A 129 5.78 7.03 -3.19
N CYS A 130 5.50 8.09 -2.42
CA CYS A 130 4.34 8.21 -1.55
C CYS A 130 3.53 9.43 -1.97
N VAL A 131 2.23 9.26 -2.12
CA VAL A 131 1.29 10.33 -2.48
C VAL A 131 0.06 10.31 -1.56
N GLY A 132 -0.62 11.45 -1.42
CA GLY A 132 -1.83 11.53 -0.62
C GLY A 132 -1.82 12.70 0.36
N ASN A 133 -2.20 12.45 1.61
CA ASN A 133 -2.30 13.46 2.63
C ASN A 133 -0.99 14.24 2.85
N PRO A 134 -1.00 15.59 2.74
CA PRO A 134 0.23 16.39 2.81
C PRO A 134 0.93 16.34 4.16
N THR A 135 0.20 16.12 5.26
CA THR A 135 0.80 15.98 6.61
C THR A 135 1.62 14.71 6.68
N LEU A 136 1.09 13.58 6.19
CA LEU A 136 1.80 12.30 6.19
C LEU A 136 2.97 12.29 5.22
N VAL A 137 2.79 12.84 4.01
CA VAL A 137 3.89 13.00 3.04
C VAL A 137 4.98 13.91 3.60
N GLY A 138 4.61 15.00 4.26
CA GLY A 138 5.55 15.92 4.93
C GLY A 138 6.31 15.24 6.08
N ALA A 139 5.64 14.39 6.87
CA ALA A 139 6.28 13.60 7.92
C ALA A 139 7.31 12.63 7.35
N LEU A 140 6.97 11.92 6.27
CA LEU A 140 7.90 11.04 5.55
C LEU A 140 9.10 11.83 5.00
N ALA A 141 8.87 12.96 4.34
CA ALA A 141 9.93 13.80 3.80
C ALA A 141 10.88 14.29 4.91
N ARG A 142 10.33 14.67 6.06
CA ARG A 142 11.13 15.09 7.23
C ARG A 142 11.99 13.93 7.74
N MET A 143 11.45 12.73 7.89
CA MET A 143 12.21 11.55 8.30
C MET A 143 13.33 11.23 7.31
N LYS A 144 13.05 11.24 6.02
CA LYS A 144 14.05 10.99 4.96
C LYS A 144 15.18 12.01 4.98
N SER A 145 14.91 13.27 5.30
CA SER A 145 15.94 14.32 5.37
C SER A 145 17.00 14.05 6.44
N TYR A 146 16.70 13.21 7.44
CA TYR A 146 17.66 12.77 8.47
C TYR A 146 18.24 11.38 8.21
N LEU A 147 17.47 10.49 7.55
CA LEU A 147 17.89 9.09 7.36
C LEU A 147 18.80 8.91 6.14
N ASP A 148 18.48 9.53 5.02
CA ASP A 148 19.17 9.28 3.75
C ASP A 148 19.45 10.55 2.92
N TYR A 149 19.09 11.72 3.42
CA TYR A 149 19.26 13.03 2.74
C TYR A 149 18.59 13.11 1.35
N GLY A 150 17.86 12.10 0.95
CA GLY A 150 17.23 11.98 -0.35
C GLY A 150 17.86 10.87 -1.21
N MET A 151 17.15 10.58 -2.28
CA MET A 151 17.54 9.53 -3.21
C MET A 151 18.57 10.04 -4.23
N PHE A 152 19.48 9.17 -4.65
CA PHE A 152 20.45 9.45 -5.72
C PHE A 152 19.75 9.93 -7.00
N THR A 153 20.07 11.13 -7.44
CA THR A 153 19.37 11.84 -8.53
C THR A 153 19.26 11.04 -9.83
N PRO A 154 20.31 10.33 -10.33
CA PRO A 154 20.17 9.50 -11.53
C PRO A 154 19.07 8.45 -11.45
N VAL A 155 18.83 7.88 -10.27
CA VAL A 155 17.73 6.91 -10.06
C VAL A 155 16.38 7.61 -10.15
N GLN A 156 16.26 8.84 -9.63
CA GLN A 156 15.04 9.63 -9.77
C GLN A 156 14.74 9.97 -11.24
N VAL A 157 15.77 10.36 -12.01
CA VAL A 157 15.63 10.63 -13.45
C VAL A 157 15.21 9.36 -14.21
N ALA A 158 15.81 8.21 -13.86
CA ALA A 158 15.40 6.93 -14.45
C ALA A 158 13.95 6.57 -14.13
N ALA A 159 13.47 6.86 -12.91
CA ALA A 159 12.07 6.66 -12.56
C ALA A 159 11.13 7.57 -13.35
N ILE A 160 11.48 8.85 -13.54
CA ILE A 160 10.70 9.76 -14.38
C ILE A 160 10.61 9.22 -15.80
N ALA A 161 11.73 8.81 -16.38
CA ALA A 161 11.76 8.22 -17.72
C ALA A 161 10.90 6.94 -17.83
N ALA A 162 10.89 6.10 -16.78
CA ALA A 162 10.05 4.91 -16.73
C ALA A 162 8.55 5.25 -16.64
N LEU A 163 8.19 6.24 -15.83
CA LEU A 163 6.79 6.63 -15.61
C LEU A 163 6.19 7.42 -16.79
N GLU A 164 6.98 8.26 -17.45
CA GLU A 164 6.55 9.09 -18.58
C GLU A 164 6.76 8.43 -19.95
N GLY A 165 7.58 7.39 -20.00
CA GLY A 165 7.93 6.67 -21.22
C GLY A 165 6.87 5.68 -21.67
N ASP A 166 7.24 4.84 -22.65
CA ASP A 166 6.41 3.76 -23.15
C ASP A 166 6.08 2.74 -22.05
N GLN A 167 4.80 2.45 -21.89
CA GLN A 167 4.31 1.51 -20.87
C GLN A 167 4.18 0.07 -21.38
N SER A 168 4.61 -0.24 -22.60
CA SER A 168 4.58 -1.59 -23.17
C SER A 168 5.34 -2.60 -22.31
N GLY A 169 6.47 -2.19 -21.72
CA GLY A 169 7.26 -3.03 -20.81
C GLY A 169 6.50 -3.47 -19.55
N VAL A 170 5.60 -2.63 -19.02
CA VAL A 170 4.73 -3.00 -17.89
C VAL A 170 3.73 -4.08 -18.33
N ALA A 171 3.14 -3.91 -19.51
CA ALA A 171 2.21 -4.90 -20.08
C ALA A 171 2.90 -6.24 -20.38
N GLU A 172 4.09 -6.21 -20.96
CA GLU A 172 4.89 -7.41 -21.22
C GLU A 172 5.28 -8.14 -19.93
N ASN A 173 5.70 -7.41 -18.91
CA ASN A 173 6.03 -7.96 -17.61
C ASN A 173 4.80 -8.64 -16.97
N ARG A 174 3.64 -7.99 -16.97
CA ARG A 174 2.38 -8.58 -16.52
C ARG A 174 2.03 -9.87 -17.26
N GLU A 175 2.13 -9.85 -18.58
CA GLU A 175 1.82 -11.03 -19.42
C GLU A 175 2.79 -12.19 -19.16
N MET A 176 4.06 -11.92 -18.92
CA MET A 176 5.04 -12.92 -18.51
C MET A 176 4.64 -13.58 -17.18
N TYR A 177 4.22 -12.78 -16.18
CA TYR A 177 3.76 -13.32 -14.90
C TYR A 177 2.43 -14.07 -15.04
N ARG A 178 1.52 -13.61 -15.89
CA ARG A 178 0.28 -14.34 -16.18
C ARG A 178 0.56 -15.74 -16.70
N LYS A 179 1.44 -15.86 -17.68
CA LYS A 179 1.85 -17.17 -18.24
C LYS A 179 2.48 -18.09 -17.18
N ARG A 180 3.29 -17.54 -16.28
CA ARG A 180 3.90 -18.32 -15.20
C ARG A 180 2.87 -18.77 -14.17
N ARG A 181 1.93 -17.91 -13.81
CA ARG A 181 0.80 -18.27 -12.93
C ARG A 181 -0.01 -19.42 -13.50
N ASP A 182 -0.32 -19.36 -14.80
CA ASP A 182 -1.19 -20.33 -15.47
C ASP A 182 -0.55 -21.73 -15.58
N VAL A 183 0.75 -21.86 -15.34
CA VAL A 183 1.48 -23.13 -15.33
C VAL A 183 1.54 -23.75 -13.92
N LEU A 184 1.45 -22.94 -12.86
CA LEU A 184 1.50 -23.37 -11.45
C LEU A 184 0.17 -23.94 -10.99
#